data_3be016b23cc794bcbe625b7fa63ef9ce
#
_entry.id   3be016b23cc794bcbe625b7fa63ef9ce
#
_cell.length_a   1.000
_cell.length_b   1.000
_cell.length_c   1.000
_cell.angle_alpha   90.00
_cell.angle_beta   90.00
_cell.angle_gamma   90.00
#
_symmetry.space_group_name_H-M   'P 1'
#
loop_
_entity.id
_entity.type
_entity.pdbx_description
1 polymer ?
#
loop_
_entity_poly.entity_id
_entity_poly.type
_entity_poly.pdbx_seq_one_letter_code
_entity_poly.pdbx_strand_id
1 'polypeptide(L)'
;MSNEKLRSPHTDRLADALLLLENREECYALLEDLLTIRELQDLAQRLEVARLLTAKVTYNEIAHRTGVSTATISRVNRSLAYGAGGYQRILEKLEETQPHA
;
A
#
# COMPACT_ATOMS: atom_id res chain seq x y z
N MET A 1 -4.35 -1.02 -17.18
CA MET A 1 -3.11 -0.26 -17.17
C MET A 1 -1.90 -1.18 -17.27
N SER A 2 -0.99 -0.83 -18.15
CA SER A 2 0.21 -1.64 -18.35
C SER A 2 1.23 -1.37 -17.25
N ASN A 3 1.88 -2.42 -16.74
CA ASN A 3 2.97 -2.30 -15.79
C ASN A 3 4.33 -2.70 -16.39
N GLU A 4 4.41 -2.69 -17.72
CA GLU A 4 5.65 -3.08 -18.40
C GLU A 4 6.85 -2.23 -18.01
N LYS A 5 6.63 -0.92 -17.77
CA LYS A 5 7.70 -0.01 -17.37
C LYS A 5 8.27 -0.35 -16.01
N LEU A 6 7.50 -1.00 -15.16
CA LEU A 6 7.94 -1.41 -13.83
C LEU A 6 8.70 -2.72 -13.86
N ARG A 7 8.45 -3.56 -14.85
CA ARG A 7 9.00 -4.89 -14.90
C ARG A 7 10.45 -4.89 -15.35
N SER A 8 11.24 -5.64 -14.66
CA SER A 8 12.64 -5.88 -14.97
C SER A 8 13.05 -7.12 -14.20
N PRO A 9 14.21 -7.73 -14.52
CA PRO A 9 14.68 -8.85 -13.71
C PRO A 9 14.81 -8.49 -12.22
N HIS A 10 15.20 -7.26 -11.92
CA HIS A 10 15.33 -6.83 -10.51
C HIS A 10 13.97 -6.69 -9.82
N THR A 11 13.00 -6.09 -10.48
CA THR A 11 11.67 -5.95 -9.87
C THR A 11 10.93 -7.27 -9.83
N ASP A 12 11.14 -8.15 -10.80
CA ASP A 12 10.58 -9.50 -10.75
C ASP A 12 11.12 -10.26 -9.53
N ARG A 13 12.42 -10.15 -9.29
CA ARG A 13 13.05 -10.80 -8.15
C ARG A 13 12.52 -10.26 -6.82
N LEU A 14 12.31 -8.95 -6.75
CA LEU A 14 11.72 -8.35 -5.57
C LEU A 14 10.32 -8.89 -5.32
N ALA A 15 9.49 -8.94 -6.37
CA ALA A 15 8.14 -9.47 -6.24
C ALA A 15 8.18 -10.93 -5.78
N ASP A 16 9.08 -11.73 -6.34
CA ASP A 16 9.23 -13.13 -5.94
C ASP A 16 9.65 -13.23 -4.47
N ALA A 17 10.55 -12.35 -4.03
CA ALA A 17 10.97 -12.33 -2.62
C ALA A 17 9.80 -12.02 -1.69
N LEU A 18 8.97 -11.04 -2.06
CA LEU A 18 7.80 -10.70 -1.27
C LEU A 18 6.82 -11.87 -1.17
N LEU A 19 6.68 -12.63 -2.26
CA LEU A 19 5.78 -13.78 -2.28
C LEU A 19 6.25 -14.93 -1.39
N LEU A 20 7.53 -14.95 -1.01
CA LEU A 20 8.08 -15.99 -0.16
C LEU A 20 7.99 -15.68 1.33
N LEU A 21 7.59 -14.47 1.69
CA LEU A 21 7.45 -14.09 3.10
C LEU A 21 6.31 -14.89 3.73
N GLU A 22 6.56 -15.44 4.92
CA GLU A 22 5.61 -16.35 5.54
C GLU A 22 4.90 -15.78 6.77
N ASN A 23 5.48 -14.76 7.40
CA ASN A 23 4.91 -14.20 8.62
C ASN A 23 5.31 -12.73 8.77
N ARG A 24 4.72 -12.08 9.76
CA ARG A 24 4.92 -10.65 9.98
C ARG A 24 6.37 -10.32 10.34
N GLU A 25 7.01 -11.16 11.14
CA GLU A 25 8.40 -10.94 11.54
C GLU A 25 9.34 -10.95 10.34
N GLU A 26 9.13 -11.88 9.41
CA GLU A 26 9.92 -11.91 8.17
C GLU A 26 9.68 -10.66 7.33
N CYS A 27 8.43 -10.20 7.28
CA CYS A 27 8.11 -8.98 6.55
C CYS A 27 8.85 -7.78 7.12
N TYR A 28 8.82 -7.61 8.45
CA TYR A 28 9.52 -6.50 9.09
C TYR A 28 11.02 -6.58 8.85
N ALA A 29 11.59 -7.77 8.96
CA ALA A 29 13.03 -7.95 8.75
C ALA A 29 13.44 -7.52 7.34
N LEU A 30 12.70 -7.98 6.34
CA LEU A 30 13.01 -7.62 4.95
C LEU A 30 12.80 -6.13 4.69
N LEU A 31 11.68 -5.58 5.18
CA LEU A 31 11.38 -4.17 4.99
C LEU A 31 12.43 -3.28 5.67
N GLU A 32 12.88 -3.68 6.86
CA GLU A 32 13.92 -2.93 7.57
C GLU A 32 15.23 -2.90 6.76
N ASP A 33 15.58 -4.01 6.12
CA ASP A 33 16.79 -4.07 5.30
C ASP A 33 16.65 -3.32 3.98
N LEU A 34 15.46 -3.35 3.38
CA LEU A 34 15.24 -2.76 2.06
C LEU A 34 15.00 -1.26 2.09
N LEU A 35 14.31 -0.77 3.11
CA LEU A 35 13.78 0.58 3.12
C LEU A 35 14.32 1.39 4.28
N THR A 36 14.41 2.70 4.08
CA THR A 36 14.61 3.60 5.21
C THR A 36 13.31 3.64 6.02
N ILE A 37 13.40 4.09 7.27
CA ILE A 37 12.22 4.26 8.13
C ILE A 37 11.19 5.18 7.45
N ARG A 38 11.67 6.27 6.83
CA ARG A 38 10.80 7.23 6.16
C ARG A 38 10.06 6.58 4.99
N GLU A 39 10.78 5.80 4.19
CA GLU A 39 10.18 5.11 3.06
C GLU A 39 9.10 4.14 3.52
N LEU A 40 9.39 3.39 4.58
CA LEU A 40 8.41 2.45 5.12
C LEU A 40 7.18 3.17 5.64
N GLN A 41 7.36 4.28 6.36
CA GLN A 41 6.25 5.07 6.87
C GLN A 41 5.39 5.61 5.72
N ASP A 42 6.04 6.07 4.65
CA ASP A 42 5.31 6.59 3.49
C ASP A 42 4.45 5.51 2.85
N LEU A 43 4.99 4.30 2.69
CA LEU A 43 4.23 3.18 2.13
C LEU A 43 3.05 2.81 3.02
N ALA A 44 3.29 2.73 4.33
CA ALA A 44 2.24 2.39 5.29
C ALA A 44 1.12 3.43 5.28
N GLN A 45 1.49 4.72 5.19
CA GLN A 45 0.50 5.80 5.13
C GLN A 45 -0.35 5.72 3.87
N ARG A 46 0.28 5.42 2.73
CA ARG A 46 -0.48 5.30 1.47
C ARG A 46 -1.50 4.18 1.54
N LEU A 47 -1.13 3.06 2.13
CA LEU A 47 -2.06 1.95 2.27
C LEU A 47 -3.22 2.33 3.18
N GLU A 48 -2.93 3.03 4.28
CA GLU A 48 -3.98 3.49 5.19
C GLU A 48 -4.91 4.51 4.52
N VAL A 49 -4.35 5.42 3.74
CA VAL A 49 -5.16 6.38 2.96
C VAL A 49 -6.10 5.63 2.00
N ALA A 50 -5.57 4.60 1.32
CA ALA A 50 -6.39 3.80 0.42
C ALA A 50 -7.53 3.11 1.15
N ARG A 51 -7.25 2.59 2.35
CA ARG A 51 -8.29 1.95 3.17
C ARG A 51 -9.39 2.94 3.55
N LEU A 52 -8.99 4.13 3.99
CA LEU A 52 -9.96 5.16 4.39
C LEU A 52 -10.79 5.66 3.21
N LEU A 53 -10.17 5.83 2.06
CA LEU A 53 -10.89 6.22 0.84
C LEU A 53 -11.91 5.16 0.45
N THR A 54 -11.54 3.90 0.55
CA THR A 54 -12.45 2.79 0.26
C THR A 54 -13.63 2.79 1.22
N ALA A 55 -13.40 3.20 2.47
CA ALA A 55 -14.46 3.31 3.48
C ALA A 55 -15.25 4.61 3.37
N LYS A 56 -15.01 5.41 2.31
CA LYS A 56 -15.76 6.65 2.03
C LYS A 56 -15.51 7.76 3.05
N VAL A 57 -14.36 7.75 3.69
CA VAL A 57 -13.96 8.83 4.58
C VAL A 57 -13.57 10.04 3.71
N THR A 58 -13.92 11.24 4.16
CA THR A 58 -13.64 12.47 3.40
C THR A 58 -12.15 12.78 3.40
N TYR A 59 -11.71 13.54 2.40
CA TYR A 59 -10.30 13.97 2.31
C TYR A 59 -9.88 14.74 3.57
N ASN A 60 -10.72 15.63 4.06
CA ASN A 60 -10.40 16.41 5.25
C ASN A 60 -10.17 15.53 6.46
N GLU A 61 -11.02 14.54 6.63
CA GLU A 61 -10.90 13.62 7.75
C GLU A 61 -9.66 12.74 7.60
N ILE A 62 -9.37 12.28 6.38
CA ILE A 62 -8.17 11.48 6.12
C ILE A 62 -6.91 12.30 6.45
N ALA A 63 -6.85 13.55 5.97
CA ALA A 63 -5.72 14.42 6.24
C ALA A 63 -5.54 14.62 7.74
N HIS A 64 -6.65 14.80 8.46
CA HIS A 64 -6.62 14.99 9.91
C HIS A 64 -6.08 13.74 10.62
N ARG A 65 -6.55 12.56 10.24
CA ARG A 65 -6.16 11.31 10.90
C ARG A 65 -4.74 10.88 10.57
N THR A 66 -4.30 11.09 9.33
CA THR A 66 -3.04 10.54 8.85
C THR A 66 -1.91 11.56 8.80
N GLY A 67 -2.25 12.84 8.76
CA GLY A 67 -1.26 13.88 8.58
C GLY A 67 -0.72 14.02 7.17
N VAL A 68 -1.23 13.25 6.21
CA VAL A 68 -0.76 13.35 4.82
C VAL A 68 -1.45 14.51 4.11
N SER A 69 -0.78 15.06 3.10
CA SER A 69 -1.31 16.18 2.33
C SER A 69 -2.48 15.73 1.45
N THR A 70 -3.35 16.69 1.10
CA THR A 70 -4.45 16.40 0.18
C THR A 70 -3.93 16.00 -1.20
N ALA A 71 -2.74 16.48 -1.59
CA ALA A 71 -2.12 16.07 -2.85
C ALA A 71 -1.79 14.57 -2.83
N THR A 72 -1.27 14.06 -1.72
CA THR A 72 -1.00 12.63 -1.57
C THR A 72 -2.29 11.82 -1.58
N ILE A 73 -3.32 12.29 -0.87
CA ILE A 73 -4.63 11.62 -0.86
C ILE A 73 -5.19 11.54 -2.27
N SER A 74 -5.10 12.64 -3.02
CA SER A 74 -5.58 12.69 -4.40
C SER A 74 -4.85 11.70 -5.29
N ARG A 75 -3.53 11.57 -5.10
CA ARG A 75 -2.72 10.61 -5.86
C ARG A 75 -3.13 9.17 -5.55
N VAL A 76 -3.33 8.84 -4.28
CA VAL A 76 -3.78 7.50 -3.90
C VAL A 76 -5.17 7.23 -4.48
N ASN A 77 -6.05 8.22 -4.42
CA ASN A 77 -7.39 8.06 -4.97
C ASN A 77 -7.35 7.79 -6.48
N ARG A 78 -6.45 8.45 -7.20
CA ARG A 78 -6.28 8.20 -8.63
C ARG A 78 -5.83 6.76 -8.87
N SER A 79 -4.90 6.25 -8.06
CA SER A 79 -4.46 4.86 -8.19
C SER A 79 -5.58 3.89 -7.90
N LEU A 80 -6.45 4.20 -6.93
CA LEU A 80 -7.62 3.37 -6.65
C LEU A 80 -8.58 3.33 -7.82
N ALA A 81 -8.82 4.48 -8.46
CA ALA A 81 -9.81 4.61 -9.52
C ALA A 81 -9.29 4.08 -10.86
N TYR A 82 -8.03 4.33 -11.17
CA TYR A 82 -7.48 4.10 -12.51
C TYR A 82 -6.19 3.30 -12.53
N GLY A 83 -5.75 2.80 -11.38
CA GLY A 83 -4.48 2.07 -11.29
C GLY A 83 -4.61 0.60 -11.64
N ALA A 84 -3.65 -0.18 -11.15
CA ALA A 84 -3.54 -1.60 -11.49
C ALA A 84 -4.46 -2.50 -10.68
N GLY A 85 -5.20 -1.97 -9.73
CA GLY A 85 -6.10 -2.76 -8.90
C GLY A 85 -5.43 -3.39 -7.68
N GLY A 86 -4.15 -3.08 -7.45
CA GLY A 86 -3.40 -3.67 -6.33
C GLY A 86 -3.96 -3.31 -4.97
N TYR A 87 -4.29 -2.02 -4.77
CA TYR A 87 -4.88 -1.60 -3.51
C TYR A 87 -6.19 -2.35 -3.23
N GLN A 88 -7.06 -2.40 -4.22
CA GLN A 88 -8.37 -3.03 -4.04
C GLN A 88 -8.24 -4.50 -3.66
N ARG A 89 -7.38 -5.22 -4.37
CA ARG A 89 -7.20 -6.65 -4.12
C ARG A 89 -6.61 -6.92 -2.74
N ILE A 90 -5.57 -6.18 -2.36
CA ILE A 90 -4.92 -6.45 -1.08
C ILE A 90 -5.80 -6.02 0.09
N LEU A 91 -6.54 -4.92 -0.06
CA LEU A 91 -7.44 -4.49 1.01
C LEU A 91 -8.58 -5.48 1.22
N GLU A 92 -9.12 -6.05 0.14
CA GLU A 92 -10.12 -7.10 0.24
C GLU A 92 -9.57 -8.33 0.97
N LYS A 93 -8.36 -8.75 0.62
CA LYS A 93 -7.74 -9.90 1.26
C LYS A 93 -7.47 -9.65 2.75
N LEU A 94 -7.06 -8.43 3.09
CA LEU A 94 -6.84 -8.07 4.48
C LEU A 94 -8.13 -8.15 5.30
N GLU A 95 -9.25 -7.70 4.70
CA GLU A 95 -10.55 -7.79 5.37
C GLU A 95 -10.95 -9.25 5.61
N GLU A 96 -10.69 -10.12 4.63
CA GLU A 96 -11.04 -11.54 4.74
C GLU A 96 -10.22 -12.26 5.79
N THR A 97 -8.92 -11.93 5.88
CA THR A 97 -8.02 -12.65 6.77
C THR A 97 -7.93 -12.03 8.16
N GLN A 98 -8.25 -10.75 8.29
CA GLN A 98 -8.20 -10.01 9.56
C GLN A 98 -9.43 -9.13 9.68
N PRO A 99 -10.61 -9.74 9.76
CA PRO A 99 -11.84 -8.95 9.86
C PRO A 99 -11.84 -8.11 11.12
N HIS A 100 -12.41 -6.93 11.02
CA HIS A 100 -12.53 -6.06 12.19
C HIS A 100 -13.57 -6.60 13.14
N ALA A 101 -13.21 -6.54 14.38
CA ALA A 101 -14.15 -6.92 15.44
C ALA A 101 -15.20 -5.84 15.62
#